data_cdc2b061f027fe1431064c857f0af3ea
#
_entry.id   cdc2b061f027fe1431064c857f0af3ea
#
_cell.length_a   1.000
_cell.length_b   1.000
_cell.length_c   1.000
_cell.angle_alpha   90.00
_cell.angle_beta   90.00
_cell.angle_gamma   90.00
#
_symmetry.space_group_name_H-M   'P 1'
#
loop_
_entity.id
_entity.type
_entity.pdbx_description
1 polymer ?
#
loop_
_entity_poly.entity_id
_entity_poly.type
_entity_poly.pdbx_seq_one_letter_code
_entity_poly.pdbx_strand_id
1 'polypeptide(L)' 'MLARNRLRGMASGEVLHIEATDPSTVRDFDNLCRFMGHEMVRRSEHGECLEFWIKRA' A
#
# COMPACT_ATOMS: atom_id res chain seq x y z
N MET A 1 3.77 -11.26 -1.84
CA MET A 1 2.77 -10.33 -1.30
C MET A 1 1.71 -10.03 -2.34
N LEU A 2 0.43 -10.14 -1.97
CA LEU A 2 -0.69 -9.94 -2.89
C LEU A 2 -0.79 -8.51 -3.41
N ALA A 3 -0.43 -7.52 -2.58
CA ALA A 3 -0.48 -6.10 -2.97
C ALA A 3 0.43 -5.80 -4.16
N ARG A 4 1.61 -6.43 -4.21
CA ARG A 4 2.54 -6.25 -5.32
C ARG A 4 1.90 -6.70 -6.65
N ASN A 5 1.21 -7.84 -6.63
CA ASN A 5 0.56 -8.38 -7.82
C ASN A 5 -0.60 -7.49 -8.26
N ARG A 6 -1.35 -6.94 -7.30
CA ARG A 6 -2.44 -6.00 -7.59
C ARG A 6 -1.90 -4.74 -8.27
N LEU A 7 -0.83 -4.18 -7.72
CA LEU A 7 -0.21 -2.96 -8.27
C LEU A 7 0.29 -3.17 -9.69
N ARG A 8 0.79 -4.36 -10.01
CA ARG A 8 1.25 -4.67 -11.36
C ARG A 8 0.11 -4.65 -12.38
N GLY A 9 -1.09 -5.07 -11.96
CA GLY A 9 -2.26 -5.09 -12.85
C GLY A 9 -2.98 -3.76 -12.97
N MET A 10 -2.56 -2.74 -12.20
CA MET A 10 -3.19 -1.42 -12.21
C MET A 10 -2.55 -0.49 -13.23
N ALA A 11 -3.35 0.47 -13.70
CA ALA A 11 -2.84 1.53 -14.56
C ALA A 11 -2.08 2.55 -13.72
N SER A 12 -1.14 3.25 -14.36
CA SER A 12 -0.41 4.35 -13.73
C SER A 12 -1.38 5.40 -13.20
N GLY A 13 -1.20 5.83 -11.95
CA GLY A 13 -2.06 6.81 -11.32
C GLY A 13 -3.25 6.26 -10.55
N GLU A 14 -3.57 4.97 -10.69
CA GLU A 14 -4.63 4.35 -9.90
C GLU A 14 -4.19 4.18 -8.45
N VAL A 15 -5.15 4.24 -7.53
CA VAL A 15 -4.91 4.09 -6.09
C VAL A 15 -5.45 2.76 -5.61
N LEU A 16 -4.62 2.00 -4.92
CA LEU A 16 -5.01 0.74 -4.29
C LEU A 16 -5.25 0.98 -2.80
N HIS A 17 -6.43 0.60 -2.32
CA HIS A 17 -6.77 0.65 -0.90
C HIS A 17 -6.53 -0.71 -0.27
N ILE A 18 -5.75 -0.75 0.80
CA ILE A 18 -5.38 -1.99 1.49
C ILE A 18 -5.74 -1.87 2.96
N GLU A 19 -6.34 -2.93 3.52
CA GLU A 19 -6.61 -3.03 4.94
C GLU A 19 -5.75 -4.16 5.52
N ALA A 20 -5.15 -3.92 6.68
CA ALA A 20 -4.29 -4.90 7.35
C ALA A 20 -4.40 -4.75 8.86
N THR A 21 -4.12 -5.83 9.58
CA THR A 21 -4.17 -5.84 11.05
C THR A 21 -2.79 -6.07 11.68
N ASP A 22 -1.79 -6.38 10.88
CA ASP A 22 -0.43 -6.64 11.34
C ASP A 22 0.41 -5.35 11.28
N PRO A 23 0.96 -4.88 12.42
CA PRO A 23 1.78 -3.66 12.44
C PRO A 23 3.01 -3.71 11.52
N SER A 24 3.53 -4.89 11.23
CA SER A 24 4.69 -5.03 10.34
C SER A 24 4.38 -4.61 8.91
N THR A 25 3.09 -4.57 8.53
CA THR A 25 2.67 -4.15 7.19
C THR A 25 3.02 -2.69 6.90
N VAL A 26 3.11 -1.85 7.92
CA VAL A 26 3.51 -0.43 7.75
C VAL A 26 4.88 -0.37 7.09
N ARG A 27 5.85 -1.12 7.62
CA ARG A 27 7.20 -1.18 7.07
C ARG A 27 7.20 -1.86 5.70
N ASP A 28 6.45 -2.95 5.57
CA ASP A 28 6.42 -3.71 4.31
C ASP A 28 5.89 -2.87 3.15
N PHE A 29 4.80 -2.14 3.36
CA PHE A 29 4.24 -1.29 2.32
C PHE A 29 5.08 -0.05 2.06
N ASP A 30 5.72 0.51 3.08
CA ASP A 30 6.64 1.62 2.92
C ASP A 30 7.83 1.21 2.03
N ASN A 31 8.41 0.04 2.31
CA ASN A 31 9.49 -0.52 1.51
C ASN A 31 9.03 -0.83 0.08
N LEU A 32 7.82 -1.37 -0.07
CA LEU A 32 7.25 -1.67 -1.37
C LEU A 32 7.12 -0.40 -2.23
N CYS A 33 6.60 0.67 -1.64
CA CYS A 33 6.45 1.95 -2.35
C CYS A 33 7.80 2.51 -2.78
N ARG A 34 8.79 2.46 -1.89
CA ARG A 34 10.15 2.92 -2.22
C ARG A 34 10.77 2.10 -3.34
N PHE A 35 10.70 0.79 -3.22
CA PHE A 35 11.36 -0.12 -4.16
C PHE A 35 10.73 -0.05 -5.56
N MET A 36 9.40 0.04 -5.61
CA MET A 36 8.64 0.05 -6.86
C MET A 36 8.39 1.45 -7.41
N GLY A 37 8.73 2.49 -6.65
CA GLY A 37 8.48 3.87 -7.06
C GLY A 37 7.03 4.31 -6.94
N HIS A 38 6.22 3.59 -6.18
CA HIS A 38 4.82 3.97 -5.93
C HIS A 38 4.74 5.01 -4.81
N GLU A 39 3.60 5.71 -4.72
CA GLU A 39 3.38 6.74 -3.73
C GLU A 39 2.36 6.31 -2.68
N MET A 40 2.72 6.41 -1.40
CA MET A 40 1.78 6.24 -0.29
C MET A 40 1.03 7.56 -0.11
N VAL A 41 -0.15 7.68 -0.73
CA VAL A 41 -0.89 8.95 -0.72
C VAL A 41 -1.64 9.18 0.58
N ARG A 42 -2.00 8.11 1.28
CA ARG A 42 -2.69 8.22 2.56
C ARG A 42 -2.47 6.96 3.40
N ARG A 43 -2.44 7.15 4.71
CA ARG A 43 -2.41 6.06 5.68
C ARG A 43 -3.33 6.42 6.84
N SER A 44 -4.11 5.45 7.32
CA SER A 44 -5.01 5.65 8.44
C SER A 44 -4.91 4.47 9.41
N GLU A 45 -5.24 4.72 10.67
CA GLU A 45 -5.17 3.70 11.71
C GLU A 45 -6.41 3.81 12.59
N HIS A 46 -7.14 2.70 12.71
CA HIS A 46 -8.38 2.61 13.49
C HIS A 46 -8.30 1.38 14.38
N GLY A 47 -7.96 1.58 15.67
CA GLY A 47 -7.77 0.45 16.58
C GLY A 47 -6.64 -0.42 16.07
N GLU A 48 -6.93 -1.69 15.79
CA GLU A 48 -5.95 -2.64 15.25
C GLU A 48 -5.92 -2.68 13.72
N CYS A 49 -6.85 -1.98 13.07
CA CYS A 49 -6.95 -1.97 11.62
C CYS A 49 -6.09 -0.85 11.02
N LEU A 50 -5.23 -1.21 10.09
CA LEU A 50 -4.39 -0.27 9.37
C LEU A 50 -4.90 -0.18 7.92
N GLU A 51 -5.01 1.05 7.40
CA GLU A 51 -5.44 1.29 6.03
C GLU A 51 -4.35 2.04 5.27
N PHE A 52 -4.12 1.63 4.03
CA PHE A 52 -3.12 2.22 3.16
C PHE A 52 -3.73 2.54 1.81
N TRP A 53 -3.39 3.70 1.26
CA TRP A 53 -3.76 4.10 -0.10
C TRP A 53 -2.48 4.32 -0.88
N ILE A 54 -2.20 3.43 -1.83
CA ILE A 54 -0.96 3.43 -2.62
C ILE A 54 -1.30 3.76 -4.06
N LYS A 55 -0.71 4.85 -4.55
CA LYS A 55 -0.87 5.27 -5.93
C LYS A 55 0.22 4.63 -6.79
N ARG A 56 -0.18 3.96 -7.85
CA ARG A 56 0.76 3.33 -8.77
C ARG A 56 1.52 4.37 -9.57
N ALA A 57 2.81 4.16 -9.66
CA ALA A 57 3.71 5.01 -10.43
C ALA A 57 3.50 4.89 -11.95
#